data_8a724f770acb2139a1fd97a267be4098
#
_entry.id   8a724f770acb2139a1fd97a267be4098
#
_cell.length_a   1.000
_cell.length_b   1.000
_cell.length_c   1.000
_cell.angle_alpha   90.00
_cell.angle_beta   90.00
_cell.angle_gamma   90.00
#
_symmetry.space_group_name_H-M   'P 1'
#
loop_
_entity.id
_entity.type
_entity.pdbx_description
1 polymer ?
#
loop_
_entity_poly.entity_id
_entity_poly.type
_entity_poly.pdbx_seq_one_letter_code
_entity_poly.pdbx_strand_id
1 'polypeptide(L)'
;MYGKGLLKGLSVTFKRFWNTYWDDTVWLFRKITRGESRYYSKEGIAHRSSKNARGIFTIQYPEERLPAAEEFRYLPFLVYDEGENGEKKIRCTSCGICAKVCPPQCIWIVRTTDPKTGKPVPEPAEFTIDADICMNCGLCAEYCPFDAIKMDHDFEVASYGRNVYTMERLLKPASYYASIRPLNYEREEEARKAKEAAKAKAAAARAQKA
;
A
#
# COMPACT_ATOMS: atom_id res chain seq x y z
N MET A 1 24.98 -20.03 -31.25
CA MET A 1 23.76 -20.79 -30.95
C MET A 1 22.56 -19.85 -30.89
N TYR A 2 22.25 -19.26 -32.02
CA TYR A 2 21.13 -18.35 -32.21
C TYR A 2 19.87 -19.20 -32.41
N GLY A 3 18.93 -19.23 -31.49
CA GLY A 3 17.66 -19.94 -31.64
C GLY A 3 17.11 -20.56 -30.38
N LYS A 4 17.95 -20.93 -29.40
CA LYS A 4 17.45 -21.49 -28.12
C LYS A 4 16.61 -20.48 -27.32
N GLY A 5 17.00 -19.21 -27.35
CA GLY A 5 16.23 -18.13 -26.71
C GLY A 5 14.86 -17.90 -27.36
N LEU A 6 14.81 -17.94 -28.70
CA LEU A 6 13.59 -17.82 -29.47
C LEU A 6 12.64 -18.98 -29.18
N LEU A 7 13.13 -20.21 -29.22
CA LEU A 7 12.33 -21.41 -28.89
C LEU A 7 11.83 -21.37 -27.45
N LYS A 8 12.64 -20.92 -26.50
CA LYS A 8 12.22 -20.76 -25.11
C LYS A 8 11.11 -19.69 -24.98
N GLY A 9 11.26 -18.56 -25.65
CA GLY A 9 10.21 -17.51 -25.68
C GLY A 9 8.91 -18.03 -26.29
N LEU A 10 8.97 -18.67 -27.44
CA LEU A 10 7.81 -19.29 -28.09
C LEU A 10 7.15 -20.38 -27.23
N SER A 11 7.94 -21.18 -26.51
CA SER A 11 7.37 -22.20 -25.62
C SER A 11 6.62 -21.59 -24.42
N VAL A 12 7.05 -20.43 -23.89
CA VAL A 12 6.35 -19.73 -22.81
C VAL A 12 5.01 -19.18 -23.31
N THR A 13 4.99 -18.54 -24.47
CA THR A 13 3.76 -18.00 -25.06
C THR A 13 2.79 -19.12 -25.45
N PHE A 14 3.28 -20.21 -26.06
CA PHE A 14 2.49 -21.39 -26.40
C PHE A 14 1.90 -22.06 -25.15
N LYS A 15 2.68 -22.21 -24.08
CA LYS A 15 2.19 -22.74 -22.80
C LYS A 15 1.07 -21.87 -22.22
N ARG A 16 1.19 -20.55 -22.31
CA ARG A 16 0.12 -19.61 -21.86
C ARG A 16 -1.14 -19.78 -22.70
N PHE A 17 -0.99 -19.78 -24.01
CA PHE A 17 -2.09 -20.01 -24.94
C PHE A 17 -2.81 -21.35 -24.66
N TRP A 18 -2.06 -22.43 -24.52
CA TRP A 18 -2.63 -23.75 -24.21
C TRP A 18 -3.38 -23.77 -22.88
N ASN A 19 -2.78 -23.22 -21.82
CA ASN A 19 -3.41 -23.17 -20.50
C ASN A 19 -4.73 -22.36 -20.51
N THR A 20 -4.82 -21.31 -21.32
CA THR A 20 -6.03 -20.51 -21.45
C THR A 20 -7.23 -21.37 -21.88
N TYR A 21 -7.06 -22.16 -22.92
CA TYR A 21 -8.14 -23.03 -23.44
C TYR A 21 -8.34 -24.30 -22.62
N TRP A 22 -7.27 -24.87 -22.11
CA TRP A 22 -7.34 -26.08 -21.31
C TRP A 22 -8.16 -25.89 -20.03
N ASP A 23 -7.91 -24.86 -19.32
CA ASP A 23 -8.65 -24.56 -18.09
C ASP A 23 -10.14 -24.34 -18.38
N ASP A 24 -10.49 -23.65 -19.46
CA ASP A 24 -11.88 -23.44 -19.84
C ASP A 24 -12.58 -24.73 -20.30
N THR A 25 -11.91 -25.60 -21.05
CA THR A 25 -12.47 -26.91 -21.45
C THR A 25 -12.73 -27.80 -20.24
N VAL A 26 -11.82 -27.84 -19.26
CA VAL A 26 -12.01 -28.59 -18.00
C VAL A 26 -13.22 -28.06 -17.23
N TRP A 27 -13.40 -26.76 -17.19
CA TRP A 27 -14.55 -26.15 -16.51
C TRP A 27 -15.85 -26.36 -17.28
N LEU A 28 -15.84 -26.29 -18.58
CA LEU A 28 -16.99 -26.59 -19.40
C LEU A 28 -17.45 -28.06 -19.17
N PHE A 29 -16.50 -28.99 -19.12
CA PHE A 29 -16.80 -30.37 -18.80
C PHE A 29 -17.40 -30.56 -17.41
N ARG A 30 -16.87 -29.88 -16.38
CA ARG A 30 -17.45 -29.87 -15.03
C ARG A 30 -18.87 -29.29 -15.01
N LYS A 31 -19.12 -28.20 -15.76
CA LYS A 31 -20.44 -27.61 -15.89
C LYS A 31 -21.45 -28.62 -16.47
N ILE A 32 -21.06 -29.33 -17.53
CA ILE A 32 -21.92 -30.33 -18.19
C ILE A 32 -22.17 -31.52 -17.26
N THR A 33 -21.17 -32.02 -16.53
CA THR A 33 -21.26 -33.21 -15.70
C THR A 33 -21.82 -32.97 -14.32
N ARG A 34 -21.60 -31.82 -13.72
CA ARG A 34 -21.99 -31.49 -12.33
C ARG A 34 -22.95 -30.33 -12.20
N GLY A 35 -23.32 -29.66 -13.29
CA GLY A 35 -24.23 -28.49 -13.25
C GLY A 35 -23.64 -27.25 -12.58
N GLU A 36 -22.36 -27.25 -12.22
CA GLU A 36 -21.71 -26.14 -11.50
C GLU A 36 -21.43 -24.97 -12.45
N SER A 37 -21.98 -23.80 -12.15
CA SER A 37 -21.64 -22.57 -12.84
C SER A 37 -20.41 -21.93 -12.18
N ARG A 38 -19.26 -22.01 -12.83
CA ARG A 38 -18.01 -21.38 -12.34
C ARG A 38 -18.13 -19.88 -12.20
N TYR A 39 -18.86 -19.24 -13.13
CA TYR A 39 -18.78 -17.79 -13.29
C TYR A 39 -19.26 -17.02 -12.06
N TYR A 40 -20.33 -17.48 -11.43
CA TYR A 40 -20.95 -16.81 -10.27
C TYR A 40 -20.70 -17.53 -8.94
N SER A 41 -19.91 -18.60 -8.92
CA SER A 41 -19.53 -19.24 -7.68
C SER A 41 -18.49 -18.45 -6.91
N LYS A 42 -18.51 -18.51 -5.56
CA LYS A 42 -17.48 -17.87 -4.72
C LYS A 42 -16.06 -18.29 -5.09
N GLU A 43 -15.89 -19.56 -5.43
CA GLU A 43 -14.60 -20.12 -5.89
C GLU A 43 -14.19 -19.55 -7.25
N GLY A 44 -15.14 -19.40 -8.19
CA GLY A 44 -14.91 -18.81 -9.49
C GLY A 44 -14.49 -17.34 -9.39
N ILE A 45 -15.13 -16.56 -8.54
CA ILE A 45 -14.80 -15.16 -8.27
C ILE A 45 -13.40 -15.06 -7.64
N ALA A 46 -13.12 -15.87 -6.61
CA ALA A 46 -11.81 -15.91 -5.97
C ALA A 46 -10.69 -16.32 -6.94
N HIS A 47 -10.96 -17.28 -7.84
CA HIS A 47 -9.99 -17.67 -8.87
C HIS A 47 -9.72 -16.54 -9.87
N ARG A 48 -10.77 -15.89 -10.40
CA ARG A 48 -10.62 -14.75 -11.33
C ARG A 48 -9.91 -13.57 -10.73
N SER A 49 -10.16 -13.31 -9.44
CA SER A 49 -9.52 -12.23 -8.69
C SER A 49 -8.10 -12.56 -8.20
N SER A 50 -7.63 -13.78 -8.42
CA SER A 50 -6.31 -14.21 -7.97
C SER A 50 -5.19 -13.84 -8.95
N LYS A 51 -3.96 -13.72 -8.44
CA LYS A 51 -2.74 -13.52 -9.27
C LYS A 51 -2.47 -14.67 -10.24
N ASN A 52 -3.04 -15.85 -9.98
CA ASN A 52 -2.87 -17.06 -10.77
C ASN A 52 -4.08 -17.36 -11.67
N ALA A 53 -4.94 -16.37 -11.90
CA ALA A 53 -6.09 -16.53 -12.77
C ALA A 53 -5.70 -17.03 -14.15
N ARG A 54 -6.43 -18.02 -14.64
CA ARG A 54 -6.25 -18.65 -15.95
C ARG A 54 -7.60 -18.78 -16.62
N GLY A 55 -7.60 -18.96 -17.94
CA GLY A 55 -8.80 -19.10 -18.72
C GLY A 55 -9.25 -17.79 -19.36
N ILE A 56 -10.32 -17.87 -20.18
CA ILE A 56 -10.95 -16.71 -20.83
C ILE A 56 -12.07 -16.21 -19.90
N PHE A 57 -11.88 -15.04 -19.30
CA PHE A 57 -12.88 -14.44 -18.42
C PHE A 57 -12.75 -12.91 -18.37
N THR A 58 -13.79 -12.27 -17.92
CA THR A 58 -13.83 -10.82 -17.63
C THR A 58 -14.09 -10.61 -16.15
N ILE A 59 -13.60 -9.50 -15.61
CA ILE A 59 -13.92 -9.02 -14.26
C ILE A 59 -15.13 -8.10 -14.35
N GLN A 60 -16.14 -8.38 -13.57
CA GLN A 60 -17.39 -7.60 -13.53
C GLN A 60 -17.22 -6.39 -12.59
N TYR A 61 -16.45 -5.40 -13.03
CA TYR A 61 -16.33 -4.15 -12.28
C TYR A 61 -17.62 -3.34 -12.36
N PRO A 62 -18.13 -2.73 -11.27
CA PRO A 62 -17.48 -2.58 -9.95
C PRO A 62 -17.74 -3.71 -8.92
N GLU A 63 -18.58 -4.70 -9.24
CA GLU A 63 -18.98 -5.77 -8.33
C GLU A 63 -17.81 -6.71 -8.00
N GLU A 64 -16.96 -6.95 -8.99
CA GLU A 64 -15.73 -7.73 -8.84
C GLU A 64 -14.52 -6.83 -9.07
N ARG A 65 -13.54 -6.91 -8.16
CA ARG A 65 -12.29 -6.14 -8.24
C ARG A 65 -11.08 -7.04 -8.20
N LEU A 66 -10.09 -6.71 -9.01
CA LEU A 66 -8.79 -7.33 -8.89
C LEU A 66 -8.06 -6.77 -7.67
N PRO A 67 -7.43 -7.61 -6.84
CA PRO A 67 -6.60 -7.14 -5.76
C PRO A 67 -5.41 -6.36 -6.33
N ALA A 68 -5.18 -5.16 -5.82
CA ALA A 68 -4.02 -4.38 -6.19
C ALA A 68 -2.73 -5.12 -5.79
N ALA A 69 -1.68 -4.98 -6.59
CA ALA A 69 -0.36 -5.50 -6.22
C ALA A 69 0.14 -4.77 -4.96
N GLU A 70 0.92 -5.46 -4.11
CA GLU A 70 1.43 -4.87 -2.86
C GLU A 70 2.21 -3.58 -3.09
N GLU A 71 2.94 -3.48 -4.20
CA GLU A 71 3.71 -2.28 -4.58
C GLU A 71 2.89 -1.22 -5.33
N PHE A 72 1.57 -1.39 -5.42
CA PHE A 72 0.71 -0.39 -6.04
C PHE A 72 0.78 0.94 -5.28
N ARG A 73 0.85 2.05 -6.03
CA ARG A 73 0.97 3.39 -5.47
C ARG A 73 -0.17 4.26 -5.95
N TYR A 74 -0.92 4.80 -5.00
CA TYR A 74 -1.92 5.81 -5.29
C TYR A 74 -1.77 6.99 -4.33
N LEU A 75 -2.81 7.42 -3.64
CA LEU A 75 -2.69 8.54 -2.72
C LEU A 75 -1.86 8.20 -1.48
N PRO A 76 -1.03 9.11 -0.99
CA PRO A 76 -0.35 8.92 0.27
C PRO A 76 -1.31 9.08 1.46
N PHE A 77 -1.08 8.31 2.53
CA PHE A 77 -1.79 8.43 3.80
C PHE A 77 -0.82 8.42 4.97
N LEU A 78 -1.28 8.85 6.13
CA LEU A 78 -0.50 8.90 7.37
C LEU A 78 -0.84 7.70 8.25
N VAL A 79 0.20 7.07 8.80
CA VAL A 79 0.07 5.93 9.71
C VAL A 79 0.08 6.41 11.15
N TYR A 80 -0.85 5.88 11.94
CA TYR A 80 -0.82 6.00 13.39
C TYR A 80 -0.79 4.62 14.04
N ASP A 81 -0.12 4.53 15.19
CA ASP A 81 -0.12 3.34 16.04
C ASP A 81 -1.22 3.47 17.09
N GLU A 82 -1.94 2.38 17.33
CA GLU A 82 -2.95 2.32 18.40
C GLU A 82 -2.27 2.03 19.72
N GLY A 83 -2.37 2.97 20.67
CA GLY A 83 -1.90 2.77 22.04
C GLY A 83 -2.83 1.86 22.85
N GLU A 84 -2.34 1.33 23.98
CA GLU A 84 -3.10 0.43 24.88
C GLU A 84 -4.42 1.04 25.40
N ASN A 85 -4.52 2.37 25.47
CA ASN A 85 -5.70 3.10 25.93
C ASN A 85 -6.57 3.64 24.77
N GLY A 86 -6.35 3.20 23.52
CA GLY A 86 -7.07 3.72 22.35
C GLY A 86 -6.57 5.10 21.88
N GLU A 87 -5.47 5.61 22.42
CA GLU A 87 -4.84 6.83 21.94
C GLU A 87 -4.20 6.60 20.58
N LYS A 88 -4.44 7.53 19.64
CA LYS A 88 -3.83 7.50 18.31
C LYS A 88 -2.46 8.17 18.38
N LYS A 89 -1.40 7.37 18.33
CA LYS A 89 -0.04 7.89 18.24
C LYS A 89 0.37 8.07 16.79
N ILE A 90 0.38 9.32 16.32
CA ILE A 90 0.76 9.66 14.95
C ILE A 90 2.28 9.49 14.80
N ARG A 91 2.73 8.76 13.77
CA ARG A 91 4.17 8.58 13.49
C ARG A 91 4.82 9.84 12.91
N CYS A 92 4.03 10.74 12.32
CA CYS A 92 4.52 11.95 11.69
C CYS A 92 5.04 12.96 12.74
N THR A 93 6.27 13.46 12.51
CA THR A 93 6.94 14.45 13.36
C THR A 93 6.96 15.86 12.75
N SER A 94 6.18 16.12 11.72
CA SER A 94 6.13 17.42 11.01
C SER A 94 7.49 17.90 10.51
N CYS A 95 8.40 17.01 10.13
CA CYS A 95 9.75 17.37 9.69
C CYS A 95 9.79 18.13 8.34
N GLY A 96 8.71 18.05 7.54
CA GLY A 96 8.57 18.76 6.27
C GLY A 96 9.34 18.15 5.09
N ILE A 97 10.02 17.01 5.24
CA ILE A 97 10.79 16.37 4.18
C ILE A 97 9.87 15.99 3.02
N CYS A 98 8.71 15.36 3.31
CA CYS A 98 7.75 14.95 2.29
C CYS A 98 7.24 16.13 1.43
N ALA A 99 7.01 17.30 2.04
CA ALA A 99 6.62 18.49 1.30
C ALA A 99 7.75 19.03 0.41
N LYS A 100 9.01 18.97 0.86
CA LYS A 100 10.18 19.42 0.10
C LYS A 100 10.51 18.52 -1.09
N VAL A 101 10.34 17.20 -0.96
CA VAL A 101 10.64 16.24 -2.05
C VAL A 101 9.47 16.06 -3.02
N CYS A 102 8.32 16.65 -2.73
CA CYS A 102 7.13 16.56 -3.56
C CYS A 102 7.31 17.39 -4.84
N PRO A 103 7.34 16.79 -6.05
CA PRO A 103 7.53 17.55 -7.29
C PRO A 103 6.42 18.57 -7.55
N PRO A 104 5.11 18.21 -7.43
CA PRO A 104 4.02 19.17 -7.60
C PRO A 104 3.75 20.03 -6.36
N GLN A 105 4.49 19.82 -5.26
CA GLN A 105 4.33 20.56 -3.99
C GLN A 105 2.89 20.55 -3.45
N CYS A 106 2.23 19.40 -3.50
CA CYS A 106 0.84 19.22 -3.10
C CYS A 106 0.63 18.92 -1.61
N ILE A 107 1.67 19.07 -0.77
CA ILE A 107 1.64 18.72 0.66
C ILE A 107 1.90 19.97 1.49
N TRP A 108 0.97 20.30 2.39
CA TRP A 108 1.11 21.39 3.36
C TRP A 108 1.07 20.85 4.77
N ILE A 109 1.97 21.34 5.61
CA ILE A 109 2.15 20.87 6.98
C ILE A 109 2.26 22.08 7.91
N VAL A 110 1.39 22.12 8.91
CA VAL A 110 1.48 23.09 10.02
C VAL A 110 1.93 22.32 11.26
N ARG A 111 2.97 22.80 11.93
CA ARG A 111 3.47 22.19 13.18
C ARG A 111 2.63 22.60 14.37
N THR A 112 2.44 21.69 15.30
CA THR A 112 1.86 22.00 16.61
C THR A 112 2.83 22.84 17.43
N THR A 113 2.30 23.84 18.14
CA THR A 113 3.04 24.67 19.06
C THR A 113 2.49 24.44 20.47
N ASP A 114 3.36 24.21 21.44
CA ASP A 114 2.96 24.06 22.83
C ASP A 114 2.40 25.39 23.33
N PRO A 115 1.15 25.44 23.81
CA PRO A 115 0.51 26.67 24.27
C PRO A 115 1.18 27.29 25.51
N LYS A 116 1.93 26.50 26.28
CA LYS A 116 2.60 26.95 27.51
C LYS A 116 3.99 27.51 27.26
N THR A 117 4.75 26.86 26.35
CA THR A 117 6.17 27.22 26.15
C THR A 117 6.42 27.96 24.83
N GLY A 118 5.44 27.98 23.91
CA GLY A 118 5.58 28.56 22.57
C GLY A 118 6.56 27.80 21.68
N LYS A 119 7.07 26.62 22.11
CA LYS A 119 8.02 25.83 21.35
C LYS A 119 7.30 24.88 20.38
N PRO A 120 7.86 24.63 19.20
CA PRO A 120 7.29 23.67 18.26
C PRO A 120 7.40 22.25 18.82
N VAL A 121 6.27 21.53 18.85
CA VAL A 121 6.18 20.12 19.21
C VAL A 121 6.37 19.27 17.94
N PRO A 122 6.99 18.09 18.00
CA PRO A 122 7.18 17.21 16.84
C PRO A 122 5.90 16.44 16.48
N GLU A 123 4.81 17.19 16.28
CA GLU A 123 3.51 16.66 15.85
C GLU A 123 2.87 17.62 14.85
N PRO A 124 2.13 17.12 13.85
CA PRO A 124 1.38 17.97 12.94
C PRO A 124 0.12 18.52 13.62
N ALA A 125 -0.09 19.83 13.57
CA ALA A 125 -1.37 20.45 13.86
C ALA A 125 -2.31 20.25 12.66
N GLU A 126 -1.76 20.47 11.45
CA GLU A 126 -2.48 20.27 10.21
C GLU A 126 -1.57 19.57 9.21
N PHE A 127 -2.15 18.64 8.48
CA PHE A 127 -1.50 17.96 7.36
C PHE A 127 -2.52 17.84 6.22
N THR A 128 -2.20 18.45 5.09
CA THR A 128 -3.12 18.52 3.96
C THR A 128 -2.42 18.06 2.68
N ILE A 129 -3.10 17.27 1.88
CA ILE A 129 -2.66 16.84 0.55
C ILE A 129 -3.73 17.19 -0.47
N ASP A 130 -3.33 17.88 -1.52
CA ASP A 130 -4.18 18.07 -2.69
C ASP A 130 -4.02 16.86 -3.62
N ALA A 131 -5.04 16.01 -3.62
CA ALA A 131 -5.04 14.77 -4.38
C ALA A 131 -5.17 14.99 -5.89
N ASP A 132 -5.76 16.12 -6.32
CA ASP A 132 -5.98 16.40 -7.74
C ASP A 132 -4.70 16.80 -8.48
N ILE A 133 -3.72 17.35 -7.75
CA ILE A 133 -2.41 17.68 -8.31
C ILE A 133 -1.33 16.66 -7.93
N CYS A 134 -1.65 15.70 -7.06
CA CYS A 134 -0.74 14.64 -6.67
C CYS A 134 -0.48 13.69 -7.84
N MET A 135 0.77 13.49 -8.21
CA MET A 135 1.15 12.57 -9.30
C MET A 135 1.43 11.12 -8.82
N ASN A 136 1.06 10.80 -7.60
CA ASN A 136 1.14 9.45 -7.00
C ASN A 136 2.53 8.78 -7.11
N CYS A 137 3.59 9.57 -7.18
CA CYS A 137 4.96 9.09 -7.42
C CYS A 137 5.56 8.31 -6.23
N GLY A 138 5.07 8.55 -4.99
CA GLY A 138 5.52 7.85 -3.78
C GLY A 138 6.80 8.39 -3.15
N LEU A 139 7.43 9.45 -3.69
CA LEU A 139 8.65 10.04 -3.12
C LEU A 139 8.46 10.49 -1.66
N CYS A 140 7.28 11.01 -1.32
CA CYS A 140 6.96 11.39 0.05
C CYS A 140 7.02 10.22 1.04
N ALA A 141 6.64 9.02 0.59
CA ALA A 141 6.72 7.80 1.40
C ALA A 141 8.15 7.25 1.47
N GLU A 142 8.89 7.26 0.35
CA GLU A 142 10.27 6.75 0.30
C GLU A 142 11.25 7.59 1.11
N TYR A 143 11.08 8.92 1.12
CA TYR A 143 11.96 9.84 1.85
C TYR A 143 11.52 10.08 3.30
N CYS A 144 10.46 9.45 3.79
CA CYS A 144 10.01 9.61 5.18
C CYS A 144 10.90 8.82 6.15
N PRO A 145 11.71 9.47 7.02
CA PRO A 145 12.61 8.75 7.94
C PRO A 145 11.90 8.10 9.12
N PHE A 146 10.60 8.41 9.30
CA PHE A 146 9.78 7.95 10.42
C PHE A 146 8.75 6.88 10.00
N ASP A 147 8.77 6.45 8.75
CA ASP A 147 7.77 5.51 8.20
C ASP A 147 6.31 5.94 8.45
N ALA A 148 6.10 7.26 8.50
CA ALA A 148 4.83 7.86 8.88
C ALA A 148 3.87 8.06 7.71
N ILE A 149 4.37 8.13 6.47
CA ILE A 149 3.56 8.31 5.27
C ILE A 149 3.75 7.09 4.36
N LYS A 150 2.65 6.53 3.88
CA LYS A 150 2.60 5.33 3.04
C LYS A 150 1.67 5.54 1.87
N MET A 151 1.77 4.69 0.83
CA MET A 151 0.94 4.77 -0.37
C MET A 151 -0.25 3.82 -0.25
N ASP A 152 -1.43 4.34 -0.54
CA ASP A 152 -2.70 3.62 -0.47
C ASP A 152 -2.95 2.75 -1.71
N HIS A 153 -3.89 1.82 -1.58
CA HIS A 153 -4.45 1.02 -2.66
C HIS A 153 -5.84 1.50 -3.10
N ASP A 154 -6.42 2.46 -2.38
CA ASP A 154 -7.72 3.03 -2.72
C ASP A 154 -7.54 4.06 -3.85
N PHE A 155 -7.97 3.70 -5.06
CA PHE A 155 -7.85 4.50 -6.28
C PHE A 155 -9.18 5.08 -6.75
N GLU A 156 -10.29 4.74 -6.10
CA GLU A 156 -11.62 5.19 -6.49
C GLU A 156 -11.96 6.53 -5.85
N VAL A 157 -11.32 7.57 -6.36
CA VAL A 157 -11.46 8.94 -5.84
C VAL A 157 -12.25 9.77 -6.84
N ALA A 158 -13.58 9.67 -6.78
CA ALA A 158 -14.46 10.50 -7.57
C ALA A 158 -15.20 11.51 -6.70
N SER A 159 -15.15 12.78 -7.06
CA SER A 159 -15.91 13.85 -6.40
C SER A 159 -16.27 14.95 -7.37
N TYR A 160 -17.32 15.73 -7.07
CA TYR A 160 -17.70 16.91 -7.84
C TYR A 160 -16.87 18.15 -7.47
N GLY A 161 -16.16 18.12 -6.35
CA GLY A 161 -15.30 19.19 -5.87
C GLY A 161 -13.83 18.79 -5.88
N ARG A 162 -12.97 19.74 -5.55
CA ARG A 162 -11.53 19.49 -5.41
C ARG A 162 -11.24 18.52 -4.28
N ASN A 163 -10.40 17.52 -4.54
CA ASN A 163 -10.03 16.50 -3.58
C ASN A 163 -8.87 16.96 -2.70
N VAL A 164 -9.17 17.79 -1.72
CA VAL A 164 -8.20 18.21 -0.69
C VAL A 164 -8.38 17.32 0.53
N TYR A 165 -7.39 16.53 0.87
CA TYR A 165 -7.43 15.59 1.98
C TYR A 165 -6.78 16.20 3.21
N THR A 166 -7.59 16.37 4.25
CA THR A 166 -7.15 16.81 5.57
C THR A 166 -6.57 15.64 6.37
N MET A 167 -5.89 15.95 7.47
CA MET A 167 -5.27 14.97 8.36
C MET A 167 -6.25 13.88 8.82
N GLU A 168 -7.51 14.23 9.10
CA GLU A 168 -8.52 13.26 9.53
C GLU A 168 -8.76 12.16 8.48
N ARG A 169 -8.83 12.55 7.21
CA ARG A 169 -9.03 11.60 6.11
C ARG A 169 -7.76 10.82 5.77
N LEU A 170 -6.60 11.41 6.01
CA LEU A 170 -5.30 10.80 5.72
C LEU A 170 -4.86 9.80 6.80
N LEU A 171 -5.34 9.94 8.04
CA LEU A 171 -4.93 9.08 9.15
C LEU A 171 -5.57 7.70 9.03
N LYS A 172 -4.73 6.68 8.88
CA LYS A 172 -5.14 5.26 8.87
C LYS A 172 -4.31 4.46 9.88
N PRO A 173 -4.90 3.44 10.52
CA PRO A 173 -4.19 2.63 11.51
C PRO A 173 -3.09 1.77 10.87
N ALA A 174 -2.10 1.40 11.67
CA ALA A 174 -1.03 0.50 11.23
C ALA A 174 -1.56 -0.88 10.79
N SER A 175 -2.66 -1.34 11.38
CA SER A 175 -3.38 -2.56 10.98
C SER A 175 -3.89 -2.51 9.54
N TYR A 176 -4.39 -1.35 9.09
CA TYR A 176 -4.77 -1.14 7.69
C TYR A 176 -3.56 -1.26 6.76
N TYR A 177 -2.42 -0.62 7.12
CA TYR A 177 -1.20 -0.74 6.34
C TYR A 177 -0.72 -2.19 6.23
N ALA A 178 -0.76 -2.95 7.33
CA ALA A 178 -0.44 -4.37 7.33
C ALA A 178 -1.35 -5.20 6.41
N SER A 179 -2.63 -4.83 6.28
CA SER A 179 -3.58 -5.55 5.42
C SER A 179 -3.32 -5.35 3.93
N ILE A 180 -2.90 -4.15 3.51
CA ILE A 180 -2.64 -3.82 2.09
C ILE A 180 -1.22 -4.17 1.64
N ARG A 181 -0.23 -4.15 2.56
CA ARG A 181 1.19 -4.39 2.29
C ARG A 181 1.84 -5.29 3.34
N PRO A 182 1.44 -6.57 3.45
CA PRO A 182 1.89 -7.45 4.53
C PRO A 182 3.41 -7.66 4.54
N LEU A 183 4.03 -7.95 3.39
CA LEU A 183 5.47 -8.22 3.29
C LEU A 183 6.32 -6.97 3.59
N ASN A 184 5.86 -5.81 3.13
CA ASN A 184 6.54 -4.55 3.41
C ASN A 184 6.40 -4.16 4.88
N TYR A 185 5.21 -4.35 5.47
CA TYR A 185 4.96 -4.10 6.88
C TYR A 185 5.86 -4.95 7.78
N GLU A 186 5.95 -6.26 7.54
CA GLU A 186 6.81 -7.17 8.32
C GLU A 186 8.28 -6.72 8.26
N ARG A 187 8.80 -6.41 7.07
CA ARG A 187 10.18 -5.95 6.86
C ARG A 187 10.48 -4.64 7.58
N GLU A 188 9.54 -3.69 7.53
CA GLU A 188 9.68 -2.40 8.20
C GLU A 188 9.62 -2.53 9.72
N GLU A 189 8.74 -3.39 10.24
CA GLU A 189 8.64 -3.67 11.68
C GLU A 189 9.92 -4.32 12.23
N GLU A 190 10.49 -5.27 11.49
CA GLU A 190 11.78 -5.87 11.85
C GLU A 190 12.90 -4.82 11.87
N ALA A 191 12.96 -3.97 10.85
CA ALA A 191 13.94 -2.90 10.78
C ALA A 191 13.75 -1.86 11.90
N ARG A 192 12.50 -1.54 12.28
CA ARG A 192 12.19 -0.64 13.40
C ARG A 192 12.64 -1.23 14.72
N LYS A 193 12.29 -2.48 14.99
CA LYS A 193 12.73 -3.20 16.20
C LYS A 193 14.25 -3.29 16.30
N ALA A 194 14.93 -3.54 15.18
CA ALA A 194 16.40 -3.57 15.14
C ALA A 194 17.01 -2.19 15.46
N LYS A 195 16.45 -1.10 14.92
CA LYS A 195 16.87 0.29 15.20
C LYS A 195 16.64 0.66 16.68
N GLU A 196 15.52 0.27 17.27
CA GLU A 196 15.21 0.51 18.68
C GLU A 196 16.16 -0.27 19.60
N ALA A 197 16.40 -1.54 19.30
CA ALA A 197 17.37 -2.35 20.03
C ALA A 197 18.80 -1.78 19.95
N ALA A 198 19.21 -1.28 18.79
CA ALA A 198 20.51 -0.63 18.62
C ALA A 198 20.61 0.69 19.42
N LYS A 199 19.54 1.51 19.43
CA LYS A 199 19.47 2.73 20.25
C LYS A 199 19.52 2.42 21.73
N ALA A 200 18.81 1.40 22.21
CA ALA A 200 18.83 0.98 23.60
C ALA A 200 20.23 0.52 24.03
N LYS A 201 20.91 -0.29 23.21
CA LYS A 201 22.31 -0.72 23.45
C LYS A 201 23.27 0.48 23.50
N ALA A 202 23.12 1.43 22.58
CA ALA A 202 23.95 2.65 22.55
C ALA A 202 23.72 3.54 23.77
N ALA A 203 22.46 3.67 24.24
CA ALA A 203 22.12 4.41 25.46
C ALA A 203 22.71 3.76 26.72
N ALA A 204 22.59 2.42 26.82
CA ALA A 204 23.19 1.67 27.91
C ALA A 204 24.73 1.81 27.95
N ALA A 205 25.38 1.75 26.78
CA ALA A 205 26.84 1.93 26.69
C ALA A 205 27.29 3.37 27.06
N ARG A 206 26.46 4.39 26.79
CA ARG A 206 26.73 5.76 27.23
C ARG A 206 26.56 5.93 28.73
N ALA A 207 25.53 5.32 29.32
CA ALA A 207 25.30 5.35 30.76
C ALA A 207 26.41 4.66 31.57
N GLN A 208 27.08 3.64 30.98
CA GLN A 208 28.23 2.97 31.62
C GLN A 208 29.54 3.75 31.51
N LYS A 209 29.63 4.76 30.66
CA LYS A 209 30.81 5.62 30.48
C LYS A 209 30.74 6.95 31.22
N ALA A 210 29.58 7.29 31.78
CA ALA A 210 29.32 8.49 32.58
C ALA A 210 29.38 8.15 34.06
#